data_3756e46a977a97e2cb346bc81aa4decf
#
_entry.id   3756e46a977a97e2cb346bc81aa4decf
#
_cell.length_a   1.000
_cell.length_b   1.000
_cell.length_c   1.000
_cell.angle_alpha   90.00
_cell.angle_beta   90.00
_cell.angle_gamma   90.00
#
_symmetry.space_group_name_H-M   'P 1'
#
loop_
_entity.id
_entity.type
_entity.pdbx_description
1 polymer ?
#
loop_
_entity_poly.entity_id
_entity_poly.type
_entity_poly.pdbx_seq_one_letter_code
_entity_poly.pdbx_strand_id
1 'polypeptide(L)'
;MRSLFTDTLVEARPECAVTFIDNHDTEPGQALESYIPEWFKPIAYSMILLRESGIPCVFYGDYYGVESANESPILDLKKLIRIRSRYAYGPQTDYFDDHSIVGFT
;
A
#
# COMPACT_ATOMS: atom_id res chain seq x y z
N MET A 1 2.26 -1.55 -14.44
CA MET A 1 2.53 -0.80 -13.19
C MET A 1 3.20 0.55 -13.46
N ARG A 2 3.85 0.72 -14.60
CA ARG A 2 4.55 1.96 -15.00
C ARG A 2 3.73 3.25 -14.82
N SER A 3 2.43 3.22 -15.05
CA SER A 3 1.56 4.40 -14.95
C SER A 3 0.72 4.45 -13.67
N LEU A 4 1.02 3.63 -12.67
CA LEU A 4 0.18 3.55 -11.47
C LEU A 4 0.06 4.87 -10.73
N PHE A 5 1.12 5.65 -10.71
CA PHE A 5 1.16 6.95 -10.02
C PHE A 5 1.11 8.14 -10.98
N THR A 6 1.11 7.91 -12.31
CA THR A 6 1.05 8.99 -13.31
C THR A 6 -0.27 9.74 -13.23
N ASP A 7 -0.21 11.06 -13.32
CA ASP A 7 -1.35 11.98 -13.22
C ASP A 7 -2.12 11.88 -11.87
N THR A 8 -1.44 11.43 -10.82
CA THR A 8 -2.03 11.32 -9.48
C THR A 8 -1.54 12.41 -8.54
N LEU A 9 -2.24 12.55 -7.39
CA LEU A 9 -1.79 13.44 -6.31
C LEU A 9 -0.42 13.00 -5.76
N VAL A 10 -0.13 11.70 -5.74
CA VAL A 10 1.17 11.17 -5.28
C VAL A 10 2.32 11.67 -6.16
N GLU A 11 2.10 11.77 -7.47
CA GLU A 11 3.10 12.34 -8.39
C GLU A 11 3.21 13.86 -8.25
N ALA A 12 2.07 14.55 -8.24
CA ALA A 12 2.03 16.02 -8.26
C ALA A 12 2.43 16.66 -6.91
N ARG A 13 2.01 16.08 -5.79
CA ARG A 13 2.18 16.61 -4.44
C ARG A 13 2.35 15.46 -3.43
N PRO A 14 3.47 14.72 -3.48
CA PRO A 14 3.69 13.55 -2.62
C PRO A 14 3.61 13.84 -1.13
N GLU A 15 4.00 15.05 -0.71
CA GLU A 15 3.95 15.51 0.68
C GLU A 15 2.52 15.74 1.22
N CYS A 16 1.53 15.81 0.34
CA CYS A 16 0.12 16.00 0.68
C CYS A 16 -0.73 14.75 0.39
N ALA A 17 -0.14 13.73 -0.24
CA ALA A 17 -0.86 12.55 -0.70
C ALA A 17 -0.83 11.43 0.35
N VAL A 18 -1.96 11.13 0.97
CA VAL A 18 -2.13 9.93 1.79
C VAL A 18 -2.42 8.75 0.87
N THR A 19 -1.59 7.70 0.97
CA THR A 19 -1.74 6.45 0.21
C THR A 19 -2.26 5.35 1.13
N PHE A 20 -3.26 4.61 0.70
CA PHE A 20 -3.83 3.50 1.46
C PHE A 20 -4.30 2.38 0.50
N ILE A 21 -4.54 1.20 1.01
CA ILE A 21 -4.97 0.03 0.26
C ILE A 21 -6.46 -0.19 0.45
N ASP A 22 -6.91 -0.33 1.69
CA ASP A 22 -8.30 -0.45 2.08
C ASP A 22 -8.61 0.48 3.26
N ASN A 23 -9.90 0.66 3.54
CA ASN A 23 -10.40 1.37 4.69
C ASN A 23 -11.73 0.75 5.16
N HIS A 24 -12.30 1.28 6.24
CA HIS A 24 -13.54 0.79 6.83
C HIS A 24 -14.79 0.91 5.94
N ASP A 25 -14.74 1.71 4.87
CA ASP A 25 -15.85 1.86 3.92
C ASP A 25 -15.75 0.87 2.76
N THR A 26 -14.54 0.44 2.42
CA THR A 26 -14.26 -0.41 1.25
C THR A 26 -14.14 -1.89 1.57
N GLU A 27 -14.07 -2.26 2.85
CA GLU A 27 -13.99 -3.67 3.27
C GLU A 27 -15.27 -4.45 2.94
N PRO A 28 -15.22 -5.80 2.89
CA PRO A 28 -16.37 -6.63 2.59
C PRO A 28 -17.57 -6.36 3.51
N GLY A 29 -18.76 -6.25 2.89
CA GLY A 29 -20.02 -5.98 3.59
C GLY A 29 -20.32 -4.52 3.87
N GLN A 30 -19.44 -3.59 3.49
CA GLN A 30 -19.67 -2.16 3.66
C GLN A 30 -20.34 -1.52 2.43
N ALA A 31 -20.89 -0.30 2.61
CA ALA A 31 -21.67 0.37 1.58
C ALA A 31 -20.87 0.72 0.30
N LEU A 32 -19.56 0.92 0.43
CA LEU A 32 -18.65 1.23 -0.68
C LEU A 32 -17.69 0.06 -0.95
N GLU A 33 -18.15 -1.16 -0.73
CA GLU A 33 -17.34 -2.37 -0.92
C GLU A 33 -16.56 -2.35 -2.23
N SER A 34 -15.24 -2.28 -2.11
CA SER A 34 -14.29 -2.24 -3.23
C SER A 34 -12.89 -2.60 -2.70
N TYR A 35 -12.78 -3.78 -2.14
CA TYR A 35 -11.55 -4.24 -1.51
C TYR A 35 -10.52 -4.76 -2.52
N ILE A 36 -9.26 -4.65 -2.15
CA ILE A 36 -8.16 -5.28 -2.89
C ILE A 36 -8.12 -6.78 -2.56
N PRO A 37 -8.00 -7.68 -3.55
CA PRO A 37 -7.89 -9.11 -3.31
C PRO A 37 -6.77 -9.45 -2.32
N GLU A 38 -7.04 -10.33 -1.36
CA GLU A 38 -6.14 -10.66 -0.26
C GLU A 38 -4.73 -11.07 -0.73
N TRP A 39 -4.64 -11.86 -1.80
CA TRP A 39 -3.36 -12.29 -2.38
C TRP A 39 -2.53 -11.11 -2.92
N PHE A 40 -3.16 -9.99 -3.31
CA PHE A 40 -2.47 -8.82 -3.85
C PHE A 40 -2.12 -7.78 -2.77
N LYS A 41 -2.81 -7.79 -1.63
CA LYS A 41 -2.57 -6.82 -0.54
C LYS A 41 -1.10 -6.72 -0.10
N PRO A 42 -0.32 -7.81 0.08
CA PRO A 42 1.10 -7.68 0.42
C PRO A 42 1.92 -6.91 -0.63
N ILE A 43 1.61 -7.09 -1.92
CA ILE A 43 2.26 -6.38 -3.03
C ILE A 43 1.87 -4.90 -2.99
N ALA A 44 0.57 -4.61 -2.85
CA ALA A 44 0.06 -3.25 -2.76
C ALA A 44 0.64 -2.49 -1.56
N TYR A 45 0.69 -3.12 -0.37
CA TYR A 45 1.35 -2.55 0.81
C TYR A 45 2.85 -2.33 0.61
N SER A 46 3.54 -3.22 -0.09
CA SER A 46 4.96 -3.02 -0.43
C SER A 46 5.15 -1.75 -1.25
N MET A 47 4.24 -1.49 -2.20
CA MET A 47 4.31 -0.30 -3.05
C MET A 47 4.12 1.00 -2.29
N ILE A 48 3.19 1.09 -1.33
CA ILE A 48 2.97 2.32 -0.57
C ILE A 48 3.91 2.47 0.63
N LEU A 49 4.34 1.37 1.25
CA LEU A 49 5.20 1.42 2.44
C LEU A 49 6.68 1.60 2.10
N LEU A 50 7.17 1.08 0.98
CA LEU A 50 8.59 1.08 0.68
C LEU A 50 9.01 2.20 -0.29
N ARG A 51 8.07 2.88 -0.95
CA ARG A 51 8.36 4.04 -1.81
C ARG A 51 8.58 5.31 -0.99
N GLU A 52 9.38 6.24 -1.56
CA GLU A 52 9.61 7.57 -1.01
C GLU A 52 8.34 8.43 -1.04
N SER A 53 7.62 8.40 -2.17
CA SER A 53 6.49 9.28 -2.44
C SER A 53 5.22 8.86 -1.72
N GLY A 54 4.52 9.83 -1.11
CA GLY A 54 3.26 9.67 -0.42
C GLY A 54 3.40 9.36 1.08
N ILE A 55 2.31 9.55 1.81
CA ILE A 55 2.21 9.29 3.24
C ILE A 55 1.40 7.99 3.42
N PRO A 56 2.04 6.85 3.67
CA PRO A 56 1.32 5.58 3.74
C PRO A 56 0.45 5.48 4.99
N CYS A 57 -0.81 5.07 4.79
CA CYS A 57 -1.75 4.75 5.85
C CYS A 57 -2.08 3.26 5.81
N VAL A 58 -1.95 2.58 6.94
CA VAL A 58 -2.27 1.15 7.08
C VAL A 58 -3.65 1.01 7.70
N PHE A 59 -4.52 0.25 7.04
CA PHE A 59 -5.84 -0.04 7.58
C PHE A 59 -5.74 -0.98 8.79
N TYR A 60 -6.47 -0.63 9.86
CA TYR A 60 -6.48 -1.38 11.11
C TYR A 60 -6.89 -2.85 10.91
N GLY A 61 -7.92 -3.09 10.08
CA GLY A 61 -8.41 -4.43 9.77
C GLY A 61 -7.37 -5.30 9.09
N ASP A 62 -6.59 -4.74 8.17
CA ASP A 62 -5.49 -5.47 7.51
C ASP A 62 -4.36 -5.85 8.47
N TYR A 63 -4.15 -5.04 9.51
CA TYR A 63 -3.09 -5.28 10.50
C TYR A 63 -3.48 -6.29 11.59
N TYR A 64 -4.73 -6.23 12.08
CA TYR A 64 -5.21 -7.06 13.19
C TYR A 64 -6.18 -8.15 12.79
N GLY A 65 -6.76 -8.07 11.59
CA GLY A 65 -7.89 -8.86 11.16
C GLY A 65 -9.23 -8.17 11.48
N VAL A 66 -10.29 -8.67 10.88
CA VAL A 66 -11.67 -8.22 11.10
C VAL A 66 -12.52 -9.43 11.49
N GLU A 67 -12.76 -9.64 12.78
CA GLU A 67 -13.49 -10.80 13.29
C GLU A 67 -14.91 -10.91 12.71
N SER A 68 -15.62 -9.77 12.58
CA SER A 68 -16.97 -9.71 12.03
C SER A 68 -17.05 -10.13 10.55
N ALA A 69 -15.97 -9.96 9.80
CA ALA A 69 -15.85 -10.37 8.40
C ALA A 69 -15.10 -11.70 8.23
N ASN A 70 -14.65 -12.32 9.33
CA ASN A 70 -13.79 -13.51 9.31
C ASN A 70 -12.50 -13.32 8.50
N GLU A 71 -11.96 -12.11 8.51
CA GLU A 71 -10.69 -11.77 7.83
C GLU A 71 -9.51 -11.90 8.78
N SER A 72 -8.47 -12.58 8.30
CA SER A 72 -7.20 -12.71 9.03
C SER A 72 -6.29 -11.51 8.77
N PRO A 73 -5.35 -11.20 9.68
CA PRO A 73 -4.31 -10.21 9.42
C PRO A 73 -3.53 -10.51 8.14
N ILE A 74 -3.21 -9.48 7.38
CA ILE A 74 -2.45 -9.63 6.13
C ILE A 74 -1.05 -10.13 6.41
N LEU A 75 -0.67 -11.20 5.72
CA LEU A 75 0.63 -11.83 5.83
C LEU A 75 1.76 -10.82 5.54
N ASP A 76 2.81 -10.85 6.34
CA ASP A 76 4.00 -10.00 6.24
C ASP A 76 3.78 -8.47 6.41
N LEU A 77 2.56 -7.98 6.63
CA LEU A 77 2.32 -6.54 6.79
C LEU A 77 3.14 -5.95 7.96
N LYS A 78 3.20 -6.64 9.09
CA LYS A 78 4.02 -6.24 10.24
C LYS A 78 5.51 -6.17 9.89
N LYS A 79 5.97 -7.04 9.01
CA LYS A 79 7.35 -7.05 8.53
C LYS A 79 7.63 -5.88 7.58
N LEU A 80 6.69 -5.57 6.68
CA LEU A 80 6.80 -4.41 5.78
C LEU A 80 6.86 -3.10 6.56
N ILE A 81 6.01 -2.91 7.57
CA ILE A 81 6.05 -1.73 8.45
C ILE A 81 7.41 -1.60 9.15
N ARG A 82 7.97 -2.72 9.62
CA ARG A 82 9.29 -2.74 10.25
C ARG A 82 10.42 -2.43 9.26
N ILE A 83 10.31 -2.90 8.01
CA ILE A 83 11.25 -2.56 6.93
C ILE A 83 11.15 -1.06 6.62
N ARG A 84 9.93 -0.52 6.48
CA ARG A 84 9.70 0.93 6.29
C ARG A 84 10.45 1.75 7.33
N SER A 85 10.25 1.44 8.61
CA SER A 85 10.80 2.24 9.72
C SER A 85 12.33 2.16 9.85
N ARG A 86 12.96 1.13 9.28
CA ARG A 86 14.40 0.89 9.46
C ARG A 86 15.24 1.15 8.21
N TYR A 87 14.67 0.97 7.03
CA TYR A 87 15.43 0.91 5.79
C TYR A 87 14.89 1.78 4.66
N ALA A 88 13.60 2.11 4.64
CA ALA A 88 13.00 2.91 3.57
C ALA A 88 13.16 4.41 3.84
N TYR A 89 14.36 4.92 3.65
CA TYR A 89 14.72 6.33 3.79
C TYR A 89 15.78 6.73 2.75
N GLY A 90 15.88 8.01 2.46
CA GLY A 90 16.75 8.53 1.42
C GLY A 90 16.04 8.65 0.06
N PRO A 91 16.72 9.20 -0.95
CA PRO A 91 16.15 9.37 -2.27
C PRO A 91 15.95 8.03 -2.95
N GLN A 92 14.76 7.84 -3.55
CA GLN A 92 14.44 6.65 -4.31
C GLN A 92 15.09 6.68 -5.69
N THR A 93 15.60 5.54 -6.14
CA THR A 93 16.06 5.33 -7.53
C THR A 93 15.29 4.19 -8.15
N ASP A 94 14.48 4.48 -9.18
CA ASP A 94 13.76 3.48 -9.95
C ASP A 94 14.67 2.89 -11.03
N TYR A 95 14.75 1.56 -11.15
CA TYR A 95 15.53 0.87 -12.16
C TYR A 95 14.77 -0.18 -12.98
N PHE A 96 13.58 -0.58 -12.52
CA PHE A 96 12.62 -1.32 -13.33
C PHE A 96 11.30 -0.56 -13.35
N ASP A 97 10.91 -0.14 -14.54
CA ASP A 97 9.65 0.57 -14.77
C ASP A 97 8.99 0.03 -16.04
N ASP A 98 8.51 -1.20 -15.95
CA ASP A 98 7.75 -1.90 -16.99
C ASP A 98 6.29 -2.07 -16.54
N HIS A 99 5.39 -2.41 -17.48
CA HIS A 99 3.98 -2.60 -17.18
C HIS A 99 3.72 -3.75 -16.19
N SER A 100 4.64 -4.70 -16.07
CA SER A 100 4.53 -5.88 -15.20
C SER A 100 5.55 -5.94 -14.06
N ILE A 101 6.60 -5.12 -14.13
CA ILE A 101 7.69 -5.13 -13.15
C ILE A 101 8.00 -3.70 -12.70
N VAL A 102 8.08 -3.52 -11.40
CA VAL A 102 8.57 -2.29 -10.75
C VAL A 102 9.71 -2.67 -9.81
N GLY A 103 10.82 -1.95 -9.90
CA GLY A 103 11.96 -2.12 -9.01
C GLY A 103 12.59 -0.80 -8.67
N PHE A 104 12.89 -0.59 -7.40
CA PHE A 104 13.49 0.63 -6.86
C PHE A 104 14.34 0.34 -5.62
N THR A 105 15.27 1.25 -5.33
CA THR A 105 16.07 1.28 -4.09
C THR A 105 15.99 2.64 -3.44
#